data_fefa4cf2a6b55c4b66141ef41a608fd5
#
_entry.id   fefa4cf2a6b55c4b66141ef41a608fd5
#
_cell.length_a   1.000
_cell.length_b   1.000
_cell.length_c   1.000
_cell.angle_alpha   90.00
_cell.angle_beta   90.00
_cell.angle_gamma   90.00
#
_symmetry.space_group_name_H-M   'P 1'
#
loop_
_entity.id
_entity.type
_entity.pdbx_description
1 polymer ?
#
loop_
_entity_poly.entity_id
_entity_poly.type
_entity_poly.pdbx_seq_one_letter_code
_entity_poly.pdbx_strand_id
1 'polypeptide(L)'
;MTLAKLIDELNPQQKRAATATAQNCLVLAGAGCGKTKTIVARAAYLIDQGLPAQQIQILTFTRRAASEIVTRVEQHMGAQAKGLRASTFHTFCMYLLRRNPKAFGLTQFSIIDRDDQLLMFRLLRGKDKGNVLPKAAELCDLYSYARNTQTKLSDALVEQLPQAIEYKTQIAELMKAYEQRKQERNFLDYDDILAIVAVHLQSSPELVNWVTGFCSALLVDEMQDTNPLQWALLQPLIGKVKLFCVGDDAQSIYGFRGADFENIHHFKERVPDAEVLTLEVNYRSTQGILDLSNWLLGQSPIEYGKHLQAYRGQGLKPQLHILSNEFEEANWIVQDLNQRHLQGAAWAEHMVLLRSGFSGRYLEGALIAANIPYRFIGGVKLLESAHVKDVLSLLRVSVNPQDDLAWMRFLTLWDGVGDVGASKLAQELIQLPDIEARCQRLERHGKVPQQAILILMQLDVLQQHVEACIGLALDALNEQLENNYKTKDWTRRVKDFDLVKQLARKHSSLGEFLEEYVLDPISVSEIDKTPD
;
A
#
# COMPACT_ATOMS: atom_id res chain seq x y z
N MET A 1 -12.22 -20.36 20.98
CA MET A 1 -12.73 -21.42 20.05
C MET A 1 -11.57 -22.36 19.77
N THR A 2 -11.79 -23.65 19.54
CA THR A 2 -10.70 -24.61 19.24
C THR A 2 -10.58 -24.82 17.74
N LEU A 3 -9.44 -25.31 17.24
CA LEU A 3 -9.25 -25.69 15.84
C LEU A 3 -10.38 -26.63 15.35
N ALA A 4 -10.78 -27.60 16.17
CA ALA A 4 -11.87 -28.53 15.80
C ALA A 4 -13.14 -27.78 15.38
N LYS A 5 -13.56 -26.77 16.16
CA LYS A 5 -14.73 -25.95 15.81
C LYS A 5 -14.52 -25.17 14.51
N LEU A 6 -13.33 -24.59 14.27
CA LEU A 6 -13.02 -23.89 13.04
C LEU A 6 -13.13 -24.82 11.81
N ILE A 7 -12.56 -26.03 11.91
CA ILE A 7 -12.57 -27.03 10.84
C ILE A 7 -13.98 -27.57 10.58
N ASP A 8 -14.80 -27.71 11.61
CA ASP A 8 -16.20 -28.17 11.49
C ASP A 8 -17.12 -27.12 10.82
N GLU A 9 -16.75 -25.83 10.93
CA GLU A 9 -17.45 -24.73 10.25
C GLU A 9 -17.07 -24.58 8.76
N LEU A 10 -16.09 -25.33 8.27
CA LEU A 10 -15.68 -25.32 6.87
C LEU A 10 -16.54 -26.27 6.03
N ASN A 11 -16.83 -25.85 4.81
CA ASN A 11 -17.39 -26.79 3.83
C ASN A 11 -16.31 -27.81 3.38
N PRO A 12 -16.69 -28.91 2.69
CA PRO A 12 -15.74 -29.94 2.28
C PRO A 12 -14.57 -29.43 1.43
N GLN A 13 -14.81 -28.46 0.52
CA GLN A 13 -13.78 -27.88 -0.33
C GLN A 13 -12.79 -27.04 0.51
N GLN A 14 -13.30 -26.17 1.38
CA GLN A 14 -12.49 -25.36 2.30
C GLN A 14 -11.69 -26.23 3.27
N LYS A 15 -12.31 -27.27 3.81
CA LYS A 15 -11.66 -28.24 4.72
C LYS A 15 -10.50 -28.95 4.01
N ARG A 16 -10.74 -29.46 2.80
CA ARG A 16 -9.68 -30.08 1.98
C ARG A 16 -8.53 -29.11 1.73
N ALA A 17 -8.82 -27.85 1.38
CA ALA A 17 -7.79 -26.84 1.13
C ALA A 17 -7.01 -26.51 2.40
N ALA A 18 -7.69 -26.26 3.53
CA ALA A 18 -7.04 -25.93 4.78
C ALA A 18 -6.12 -27.05 5.33
N THR A 19 -6.48 -28.32 5.09
CA THR A 19 -5.74 -29.50 5.58
C THR A 19 -4.88 -30.18 4.52
N ALA A 20 -4.68 -29.55 3.34
CA ALA A 20 -3.88 -30.10 2.25
C ALA A 20 -2.47 -30.47 2.73
N THR A 21 -1.98 -31.64 2.30
CA THR A 21 -0.65 -32.15 2.67
C THR A 21 0.43 -31.80 1.67
N ALA A 22 0.07 -31.35 0.48
CA ALA A 22 0.99 -30.94 -0.56
C ALA A 22 1.93 -29.82 -0.07
N GLN A 23 3.19 -29.87 -0.51
CA GLN A 23 4.21 -28.87 -0.21
C GLN A 23 3.81 -27.50 -0.79
N ASN A 24 3.26 -27.53 -2.02
CA ASN A 24 2.82 -26.35 -2.74
C ASN A 24 1.33 -26.49 -3.07
N CYS A 25 0.55 -25.47 -2.79
CA CYS A 25 -0.88 -25.49 -3.00
C CYS A 25 -1.38 -24.16 -3.53
N LEU A 26 -2.24 -24.20 -4.55
CA LEU A 26 -3.03 -23.05 -5.01
C LEU A 26 -4.51 -23.33 -4.78
N VAL A 27 -5.20 -22.38 -4.15
CA VAL A 27 -6.64 -22.42 -3.96
C VAL A 27 -7.29 -21.36 -4.85
N LEU A 28 -7.98 -21.80 -5.88
CA LEU A 28 -8.81 -20.95 -6.73
C LEU A 28 -10.17 -20.76 -6.07
N ALA A 29 -10.49 -19.54 -5.68
CA ALA A 29 -11.66 -19.26 -4.90
C ALA A 29 -12.36 -18.01 -5.40
N GLY A 30 -13.57 -18.14 -5.92
CA GLY A 30 -14.36 -17.01 -6.36
C GLY A 30 -14.64 -15.99 -5.24
N ALA A 31 -15.10 -14.81 -5.63
CA ALA A 31 -15.53 -13.79 -4.68
C ALA A 31 -16.55 -14.37 -3.69
N GLY A 32 -16.36 -14.12 -2.39
CA GLY A 32 -17.32 -14.59 -1.38
C GLY A 32 -17.28 -16.09 -1.07
N CYS A 33 -16.36 -16.88 -1.65
CA CYS A 33 -16.20 -18.31 -1.36
C CYS A 33 -15.38 -18.63 -0.11
N GLY A 34 -14.97 -17.61 0.65
CA GLY A 34 -14.29 -17.77 1.94
C GLY A 34 -12.77 -17.93 1.84
N LYS A 35 -12.10 -17.25 0.88
CA LYS A 35 -10.64 -17.18 0.75
C LYS A 35 -9.96 -16.95 2.10
N THR A 36 -10.29 -15.84 2.75
CA THR A 36 -9.69 -15.46 4.05
C THR A 36 -9.96 -16.49 5.14
N LYS A 37 -11.19 -17.08 5.20
CA LYS A 37 -11.50 -18.15 6.17
C LYS A 37 -10.62 -19.37 5.94
N THR A 38 -10.34 -19.71 4.68
CA THR A 38 -9.48 -20.84 4.32
C THR A 38 -8.02 -20.60 4.69
N ILE A 39 -7.48 -19.38 4.48
CA ILE A 39 -6.11 -19.00 4.94
C ILE A 39 -6.01 -19.08 6.46
N VAL A 40 -6.98 -18.52 7.19
CA VAL A 40 -7.04 -18.58 8.67
C VAL A 40 -7.05 -20.02 9.15
N ALA A 41 -7.89 -20.87 8.54
CA ALA A 41 -7.95 -22.29 8.88
C ALA A 41 -6.64 -23.02 8.53
N ARG A 42 -5.99 -22.67 7.40
CA ARG A 42 -4.69 -23.23 7.03
C ARG A 42 -3.62 -22.88 8.06
N ALA A 43 -3.51 -21.62 8.45
CA ALA A 43 -2.55 -21.17 9.46
C ALA A 43 -2.80 -21.88 10.80
N ALA A 44 -4.06 -21.94 11.25
CA ALA A 44 -4.44 -22.64 12.47
C ALA A 44 -4.11 -24.15 12.40
N TYR A 45 -4.38 -24.80 11.27
CA TYR A 45 -4.05 -26.20 11.04
C TYR A 45 -2.54 -26.45 11.12
N LEU A 46 -1.72 -25.60 10.48
CA LEU A 46 -0.26 -25.73 10.53
C LEU A 46 0.29 -25.59 11.96
N ILE A 47 -0.26 -24.66 12.76
CA ILE A 47 0.10 -24.50 14.17
C ILE A 47 -0.26 -25.75 14.98
N ASP A 48 -1.43 -26.30 14.78
CA ASP A 48 -1.89 -27.54 15.45
C ASP A 48 -1.03 -28.75 15.08
N GLN A 49 -0.55 -28.81 13.82
CA GLN A 49 0.40 -29.84 13.39
C GLN A 49 1.84 -29.62 13.92
N GLY A 50 2.03 -28.68 14.85
CA GLY A 50 3.29 -28.45 15.55
C GLY A 50 4.23 -27.46 14.88
N LEU A 51 3.80 -26.76 13.80
CA LEU A 51 4.62 -25.70 13.22
C LEU A 51 4.55 -24.44 14.10
N PRO A 52 5.69 -23.92 14.63
CA PRO A 52 5.67 -22.70 15.42
C PRO A 52 5.04 -21.53 14.66
N ALA A 53 4.14 -20.80 15.30
CA ALA A 53 3.45 -19.66 14.67
C ALA A 53 4.44 -18.62 14.10
N GLN A 54 5.59 -18.41 14.77
CA GLN A 54 6.65 -17.50 14.32
C GLN A 54 7.31 -17.92 13.00
N GLN A 55 7.15 -19.18 12.60
CA GLN A 55 7.68 -19.71 11.32
C GLN A 55 6.65 -19.66 10.18
N ILE A 56 5.47 -19.11 10.43
CA ILE A 56 4.45 -18.88 9.42
C ILE A 56 4.47 -17.41 9.04
N GLN A 57 4.67 -17.13 7.76
CA GLN A 57 4.51 -15.80 7.17
C GLN A 57 3.30 -15.79 6.26
N ILE A 58 2.41 -14.82 6.45
CA ILE A 58 1.28 -14.58 5.56
C ILE A 58 1.53 -13.27 4.82
N LEU A 59 1.43 -13.29 3.49
CA LEU A 59 1.54 -12.12 2.64
C LEU A 59 0.16 -11.76 2.09
N THR A 60 -0.21 -10.50 2.22
CA THR A 60 -1.49 -9.97 1.75
C THR A 60 -1.27 -8.68 0.98
N PHE A 61 -2.33 -8.18 0.33
CA PHE A 61 -2.25 -6.92 -0.42
C PHE A 61 -2.35 -5.67 0.48
N THR A 62 -3.01 -5.78 1.65
CA THR A 62 -3.21 -4.66 2.57
C THR A 62 -2.87 -5.00 4.02
N ARG A 63 -2.39 -4.02 4.79
CA ARG A 63 -2.12 -4.19 6.24
C ARG A 63 -3.39 -4.56 7.02
N ARG A 64 -4.55 -4.03 6.61
CA ARG A 64 -5.83 -4.35 7.23
C ARG A 64 -6.14 -5.84 7.12
N ALA A 65 -6.00 -6.42 5.92
CA ALA A 65 -6.18 -7.86 5.72
C ALA A 65 -5.18 -8.67 6.55
N ALA A 66 -3.92 -8.24 6.61
CA ALA A 66 -2.90 -8.87 7.45
C ALA A 66 -3.30 -8.89 8.94
N SER A 67 -3.68 -7.74 9.49
CA SER A 67 -4.13 -7.62 10.89
C SER A 67 -5.38 -8.46 11.16
N GLU A 68 -6.36 -8.45 10.26
CA GLU A 68 -7.59 -9.23 10.38
C GLU A 68 -7.31 -10.73 10.41
N ILE A 69 -6.40 -11.23 9.57
CA ILE A 69 -6.03 -12.65 9.54
C ILE A 69 -5.37 -13.04 10.87
N VAL A 70 -4.41 -12.27 11.37
CA VAL A 70 -3.74 -12.53 12.66
C VAL A 70 -4.78 -12.59 13.78
N THR A 71 -5.63 -11.57 13.88
CA THR A 71 -6.68 -11.50 14.93
C THR A 71 -7.60 -12.73 14.88
N ARG A 72 -8.01 -13.16 13.69
CA ARG A 72 -8.88 -14.35 13.53
C ARG A 72 -8.15 -15.64 13.91
N VAL A 73 -6.88 -15.81 13.57
CA VAL A 73 -6.09 -17.00 13.97
C VAL A 73 -5.92 -16.99 15.51
N GLU A 74 -5.61 -15.85 16.12
CA GLU A 74 -5.50 -15.71 17.58
C GLU A 74 -6.81 -16.03 18.31
N GLN A 75 -7.96 -15.65 17.76
CA GLN A 75 -9.27 -16.00 18.33
C GLN A 75 -9.52 -17.53 18.39
N HIS A 76 -8.95 -18.28 17.46
CA HIS A 76 -9.11 -19.73 17.40
C HIS A 76 -8.01 -20.49 18.15
N MET A 77 -6.76 -20.04 18.10
CA MET A 77 -5.59 -20.75 18.62
C MET A 77 -5.05 -20.17 19.93
N GLY A 78 -5.50 -18.98 20.34
CA GLY A 78 -5.07 -18.34 21.59
C GLY A 78 -3.55 -18.15 21.65
N ALA A 79 -2.94 -18.55 22.76
CA ALA A 79 -1.51 -18.39 22.99
C ALA A 79 -0.61 -19.13 21.97
N GLN A 80 -1.11 -20.17 21.30
CA GLN A 80 -0.37 -20.92 20.28
C GLN A 80 -0.11 -20.09 19.02
N ALA A 81 -0.98 -19.10 18.73
CA ALA A 81 -0.80 -18.19 17.59
C ALA A 81 0.20 -17.05 17.89
N LYS A 82 0.72 -16.93 19.10
CA LYS A 82 1.63 -15.85 19.48
C LYS A 82 2.86 -15.82 18.58
N GLY A 83 3.05 -14.68 17.91
CA GLY A 83 4.16 -14.46 17.01
C GLY A 83 3.89 -14.86 15.55
N LEU A 84 2.65 -15.24 15.21
CA LEU A 84 2.21 -15.35 13.80
C LEU A 84 2.46 -14.02 13.09
N ARG A 85 3.02 -14.09 11.89
CA ARG A 85 3.32 -12.90 11.09
C ARG A 85 2.44 -12.84 9.87
N ALA A 86 1.74 -11.72 9.71
CA ALA A 86 1.08 -11.36 8.46
C ALA A 86 1.45 -9.92 8.09
N SER A 87 1.72 -9.67 6.82
CA SER A 87 2.15 -8.37 6.33
C SER A 87 1.92 -8.22 4.83
N THR A 88 2.11 -7.01 4.31
CA THR A 88 2.24 -6.82 2.87
C THR A 88 3.63 -7.27 2.38
N PHE A 89 3.79 -7.45 1.06
CA PHE A 89 5.09 -7.77 0.45
C PHE A 89 6.16 -6.73 0.83
N HIS A 90 5.83 -5.45 0.74
CA HIS A 90 6.76 -4.36 1.11
C HIS A 90 7.17 -4.43 2.57
N THR A 91 6.22 -4.61 3.49
CA THR A 91 6.52 -4.72 4.92
C THR A 91 7.41 -5.95 5.23
N PHE A 92 7.17 -7.07 4.55
CA PHE A 92 8.02 -8.26 4.66
C PHE A 92 9.44 -7.98 4.16
N CYS A 93 9.59 -7.39 2.97
CA CYS A 93 10.90 -7.02 2.44
C CYS A 93 11.63 -6.03 3.35
N MET A 94 10.94 -5.01 3.86
CA MET A 94 11.52 -4.07 4.84
C MET A 94 12.02 -4.77 6.10
N TYR A 95 11.25 -5.73 6.61
CA TYR A 95 11.70 -6.54 7.75
C TYR A 95 13.01 -7.26 7.44
N LEU A 96 13.17 -7.82 6.24
CA LEU A 96 14.41 -8.49 5.82
C LEU A 96 15.58 -7.50 5.70
N LEU A 97 15.37 -6.37 5.02
CA LEU A 97 16.38 -5.34 4.82
C LEU A 97 16.88 -4.76 6.14
N ARG A 98 16.00 -4.49 7.10
CA ARG A 98 16.36 -3.98 8.43
C ARG A 98 17.11 -5.00 9.28
N ARG A 99 16.70 -6.26 9.21
CA ARG A 99 17.29 -7.31 10.04
C ARG A 99 18.71 -7.68 9.62
N ASN A 100 19.04 -7.54 8.35
CA ASN A 100 20.37 -7.84 7.83
C ASN A 100 20.77 -6.92 6.66
N PRO A 101 20.82 -5.59 6.86
CA PRO A 101 21.04 -4.63 5.77
C PRO A 101 22.32 -4.92 4.97
N LYS A 102 23.41 -5.30 5.66
CA LYS A 102 24.70 -5.61 5.02
C LYS A 102 24.62 -6.76 4.01
N ALA A 103 23.78 -7.76 4.25
CA ALA A 103 23.60 -8.87 3.34
C ALA A 103 22.87 -8.45 2.03
N PHE A 104 22.20 -7.32 2.05
CA PHE A 104 21.54 -6.69 0.90
C PHE A 104 22.36 -5.53 0.33
N GLY A 105 23.61 -5.38 0.71
CA GLY A 105 24.48 -4.30 0.23
C GLY A 105 24.11 -2.91 0.75
N LEU A 106 23.28 -2.83 1.79
CA LEU A 106 22.80 -1.58 2.35
C LEU A 106 23.59 -1.18 3.59
N THR A 107 23.69 0.14 3.76
CA THR A 107 24.16 0.77 4.99
C THR A 107 22.99 1.49 5.67
N GLN A 108 23.07 2.80 5.85
CA GLN A 108 21.95 3.65 6.23
C GLN A 108 21.20 4.07 4.97
N PHE A 109 19.87 3.98 4.99
CA PHE A 109 19.03 4.38 3.86
C PHE A 109 17.78 5.12 4.34
N SER A 110 17.21 5.91 3.45
CA SER A 110 15.91 6.58 3.64
C SER A 110 14.91 6.11 2.59
N ILE A 111 13.66 5.94 3.00
CA ILE A 111 12.61 5.61 2.07
C ILE A 111 12.00 6.91 1.55
N ILE A 112 11.86 6.99 0.24
CA ILE A 112 11.20 8.08 -0.45
C ILE A 112 9.82 7.68 -0.94
N ASP A 113 8.86 8.58 -0.76
CA ASP A 113 7.48 8.36 -1.18
C ASP A 113 7.22 8.85 -2.62
N ARG A 114 5.97 8.77 -3.06
CA ARG A 114 5.57 9.17 -4.40
C ARG A 114 5.79 10.67 -4.67
N ASP A 115 5.58 11.53 -3.68
CA ASP A 115 5.80 12.97 -3.85
C ASP A 115 7.28 13.30 -3.98
N ASP A 116 8.13 12.59 -3.23
CA ASP A 116 9.58 12.68 -3.34
C ASP A 116 10.06 12.22 -4.72
N GLN A 117 9.52 11.10 -5.24
CA GLN A 117 9.79 10.65 -6.60
C GLN A 117 9.40 11.72 -7.64
N LEU A 118 8.18 12.28 -7.50
CA LEU A 118 7.70 13.33 -8.38
C LEU A 118 8.61 14.56 -8.33
N LEU A 119 9.06 14.96 -7.14
CA LEU A 119 9.97 16.08 -6.97
C LEU A 119 11.31 15.80 -7.66
N MET A 120 11.88 14.59 -7.47
CA MET A 120 13.13 14.20 -8.14
C MET A 120 13.00 14.25 -9.66
N PHE A 121 11.93 13.67 -10.24
CA PHE A 121 11.71 13.72 -11.68
C PHE A 121 11.49 15.15 -12.20
N ARG A 122 10.79 16.02 -11.45
CA ARG A 122 10.67 17.45 -11.81
C ARG A 122 12.03 18.14 -11.86
N LEU A 123 12.90 17.89 -10.87
CA LEU A 123 14.24 18.48 -10.82
C LEU A 123 15.14 17.99 -11.95
N LEU A 124 15.13 16.68 -12.21
CA LEU A 124 15.94 16.05 -13.26
C LEU A 124 15.48 16.47 -14.66
N ARG A 125 14.18 16.58 -14.88
CA ARG A 125 13.60 17.07 -16.15
C ARG A 125 13.96 18.52 -16.44
N GLY A 126 14.17 19.33 -15.38
CA GLY A 126 14.51 20.73 -15.51
C GLY A 126 13.43 21.58 -16.19
N LYS A 127 13.85 22.71 -16.77
CA LYS A 127 12.98 23.53 -17.62
C LYS A 127 13.06 23.00 -19.05
N ASP A 128 12.23 22.03 -19.36
CA ASP A 128 12.03 21.57 -20.75
C ASP A 128 11.38 22.69 -21.57
N LYS A 129 12.18 23.36 -22.39
CA LYS A 129 11.76 24.52 -23.19
C LYS A 129 10.71 24.19 -24.26
N GLY A 130 10.56 22.92 -24.61
CA GLY A 130 9.62 22.44 -25.63
C GLY A 130 8.37 21.75 -25.06
N ASN A 131 8.33 21.48 -23.76
CA ASN A 131 7.29 20.67 -23.10
C ASN A 131 7.06 19.28 -23.75
N VAL A 132 8.12 18.75 -24.37
CA VAL A 132 8.12 17.53 -25.18
C VAL A 132 8.25 16.26 -24.37
N LEU A 133 8.96 16.31 -23.22
CA LEU A 133 9.13 15.17 -22.34
C LEU A 133 7.88 14.92 -21.49
N PRO A 134 7.56 13.65 -21.18
CA PRO A 134 6.44 13.30 -20.30
C PRO A 134 6.50 14.04 -18.98
N LYS A 135 5.35 14.27 -18.35
CA LYS A 135 5.26 14.88 -17.03
C LYS A 135 5.93 13.98 -15.98
N ALA A 136 6.36 14.59 -14.87
CA ALA A 136 6.98 13.84 -13.79
C ALA A 136 6.14 12.66 -13.29
N ALA A 137 4.81 12.79 -13.26
CA ALA A 137 3.90 11.71 -12.89
C ALA A 137 3.96 10.55 -13.87
N GLU A 138 3.93 10.84 -15.18
CA GLU A 138 4.02 9.83 -16.25
C GLU A 138 5.38 9.12 -16.24
N LEU A 139 6.46 9.85 -15.96
CA LEU A 139 7.80 9.27 -15.81
C LEU A 139 7.89 8.34 -14.59
N CYS A 140 7.31 8.75 -13.45
CA CYS A 140 7.24 7.89 -12.27
C CYS A 140 6.42 6.62 -12.54
N ASP A 141 5.26 6.74 -13.20
CA ASP A 141 4.40 5.60 -13.52
C ASP A 141 5.11 4.63 -14.47
N LEU A 142 5.76 5.15 -15.51
CA LEU A 142 6.57 4.36 -16.44
C LEU A 142 7.72 3.63 -15.73
N TYR A 143 8.43 4.34 -14.84
CA TYR A 143 9.52 3.75 -14.05
C TYR A 143 9.02 2.60 -13.19
N SER A 144 7.98 2.83 -12.39
CA SER A 144 7.40 1.81 -11.52
C SER A 144 6.83 0.65 -12.33
N TYR A 145 6.18 0.91 -13.46
CA TYR A 145 5.67 -0.13 -14.33
C TYR A 145 6.79 -1.04 -14.83
N ALA A 146 7.86 -0.47 -15.43
CA ALA A 146 8.99 -1.24 -15.92
C ALA A 146 9.67 -2.09 -14.81
N ARG A 147 9.80 -1.54 -13.60
CA ARG A 147 10.36 -2.24 -12.43
C ARG A 147 9.46 -3.41 -11.97
N ASN A 148 8.17 -3.17 -11.82
CA ASN A 148 7.21 -4.15 -11.31
C ASN A 148 6.95 -5.28 -12.31
N THR A 149 6.93 -4.98 -13.61
CA THR A 149 6.77 -5.98 -14.68
C THR A 149 8.08 -6.64 -15.08
N GLN A 150 9.22 -6.13 -14.62
CA GLN A 150 10.56 -6.57 -15.02
C GLN A 150 10.78 -6.51 -16.55
N THR A 151 10.07 -5.61 -17.24
CA THR A 151 10.20 -5.37 -18.66
C THR A 151 11.28 -4.33 -18.97
N LYS A 152 11.83 -4.37 -20.20
CA LYS A 152 12.76 -3.33 -20.63
C LYS A 152 12.05 -1.98 -20.73
N LEU A 153 12.74 -0.91 -20.39
CA LEU A 153 12.18 0.45 -20.51
C LEU A 153 11.62 0.74 -21.91
N SER A 154 12.25 0.19 -22.97
CA SER A 154 11.75 0.33 -24.36
C SER A 154 10.35 -0.24 -24.55
N ASP A 155 10.09 -1.40 -23.96
CA ASP A 155 8.84 -2.13 -24.14
C ASP A 155 7.75 -1.52 -23.25
N ALA A 156 8.10 -1.17 -22.00
CA ALA A 156 7.24 -0.41 -21.12
C ALA A 156 6.83 0.95 -21.72
N LEU A 157 7.74 1.64 -22.41
CA LEU A 157 7.45 2.91 -23.07
C LEU A 157 6.44 2.75 -24.23
N VAL A 158 6.59 1.69 -25.04
CA VAL A 158 5.65 1.38 -26.13
C VAL A 158 4.25 1.12 -25.58
N GLU A 159 4.16 0.44 -24.45
CA GLU A 159 2.89 0.04 -23.85
C GLU A 159 2.20 1.19 -23.08
N GLN A 160 2.96 1.93 -22.26
CA GLN A 160 2.40 2.92 -21.34
C GLN A 160 2.37 4.34 -21.91
N LEU A 161 3.34 4.70 -22.76
CA LEU A 161 3.51 6.06 -23.29
C LEU A 161 3.93 6.03 -24.77
N PRO A 162 3.14 5.42 -25.68
CA PRO A 162 3.50 5.28 -27.09
C PRO A 162 3.78 6.62 -27.79
N GLN A 163 3.13 7.70 -27.32
CA GLN A 163 3.34 9.07 -27.85
C GLN A 163 4.72 9.64 -27.52
N ALA A 164 5.46 9.05 -26.58
CA ALA A 164 6.77 9.54 -26.15
C ALA A 164 7.94 8.69 -26.67
N ILE A 165 7.71 7.77 -27.60
CA ILE A 165 8.72 6.87 -28.17
C ILE A 165 9.89 7.63 -28.80
N GLU A 166 9.62 8.78 -29.43
CA GLU A 166 10.64 9.64 -30.05
C GLU A 166 11.69 10.12 -29.05
N TYR A 167 11.29 10.25 -27.75
CA TYR A 167 12.13 10.74 -26.65
C TYR A 167 12.77 9.63 -25.84
N LYS A 168 12.76 8.39 -26.32
CA LYS A 168 13.27 7.19 -25.64
C LYS A 168 14.66 7.38 -25.01
N THR A 169 15.58 8.03 -25.76
CA THR A 169 16.95 8.23 -25.27
C THR A 169 16.98 9.19 -24.09
N GLN A 170 16.29 10.33 -24.19
CA GLN A 170 16.21 11.31 -23.11
C GLN A 170 15.51 10.75 -21.86
N ILE A 171 14.44 9.96 -22.08
CA ILE A 171 13.73 9.27 -20.99
C ILE A 171 14.67 8.26 -20.30
N ALA A 172 15.44 7.48 -21.07
CA ALA A 172 16.42 6.55 -20.50
C ALA A 172 17.51 7.26 -19.68
N GLU A 173 17.98 8.41 -20.16
CA GLU A 173 18.94 9.25 -19.41
C GLU A 173 18.34 9.79 -18.11
N LEU A 174 17.07 10.23 -18.12
CA LEU A 174 16.35 10.66 -16.90
C LEU A 174 16.19 9.51 -15.90
N MET A 175 15.81 8.32 -16.36
CA MET A 175 15.69 7.13 -15.49
C MET A 175 17.04 6.77 -14.87
N LYS A 176 18.12 6.82 -15.66
CA LYS A 176 19.48 6.59 -15.17
C LYS A 176 19.92 7.65 -14.14
N ALA A 177 19.62 8.91 -14.40
CA ALA A 177 19.92 10.00 -13.47
C ALA A 177 19.12 9.88 -12.16
N TYR A 178 17.87 9.42 -12.24
CA TYR A 178 17.04 9.12 -11.08
C TYR A 178 17.66 8.00 -10.22
N GLU A 179 18.05 6.89 -10.82
CA GLU A 179 18.72 5.77 -10.14
C GLU A 179 20.05 6.20 -9.51
N GLN A 180 20.86 6.96 -10.26
CA GLN A 180 22.13 7.47 -9.74
C GLN A 180 21.91 8.35 -8.51
N ARG A 181 20.93 9.27 -8.56
CA ARG A 181 20.61 10.14 -7.43
C ARG A 181 20.14 9.36 -6.20
N LYS A 182 19.32 8.31 -6.37
CA LYS A 182 18.95 7.42 -5.27
C LYS A 182 20.18 6.77 -4.64
N GLN A 183 21.07 6.23 -5.45
CA GLN A 183 22.30 5.58 -4.96
C GLN A 183 23.20 6.57 -4.21
N GLU A 184 23.43 7.77 -4.75
CA GLU A 184 24.26 8.81 -4.11
C GLU A 184 23.73 9.26 -2.75
N ARG A 185 22.41 9.17 -2.53
CA ARG A 185 21.71 9.62 -1.31
C ARG A 185 21.27 8.47 -0.40
N ASN A 186 21.54 7.23 -0.79
CA ASN A 186 21.00 6.05 -0.12
C ASN A 186 19.47 6.09 0.02
N PHE A 187 18.78 6.55 -1.02
CA PHE A 187 17.31 6.53 -1.09
C PHE A 187 16.83 5.23 -1.67
N LEU A 188 15.75 4.68 -1.09
CA LEU A 188 15.01 3.56 -1.62
C LEU A 188 13.56 4.01 -1.87
N ASP A 189 13.07 3.83 -3.08
CA ASP A 189 11.65 3.94 -3.35
C ASP A 189 10.92 2.59 -3.07
N TYR A 190 9.59 2.58 -3.24
CA TYR A 190 8.82 1.36 -2.98
C TYR A 190 9.23 0.19 -3.87
N ASP A 191 9.58 0.45 -5.12
CA ASP A 191 9.97 -0.59 -6.07
C ASP A 191 11.35 -1.17 -5.71
N ASP A 192 12.27 -0.35 -5.17
CA ASP A 192 13.59 -0.80 -4.71
C ASP A 192 13.50 -1.78 -3.55
N ILE A 193 12.58 -1.55 -2.62
CA ILE A 193 12.38 -2.43 -1.45
C ILE A 193 12.16 -3.88 -1.89
N LEU A 194 11.32 -4.09 -2.90
CA LEU A 194 11.05 -5.41 -3.45
C LEU A 194 12.22 -5.91 -4.30
N ALA A 195 12.73 -5.05 -5.20
CA ALA A 195 13.74 -5.42 -6.18
C ALA A 195 15.07 -5.86 -5.53
N ILE A 196 15.54 -5.13 -4.51
CA ILE A 196 16.77 -5.49 -3.80
C ILE A 196 16.63 -6.87 -3.17
N VAL A 197 15.51 -7.13 -2.47
CA VAL A 197 15.29 -8.44 -1.83
C VAL A 197 15.18 -9.54 -2.88
N ALA A 198 14.42 -9.33 -3.95
CA ALA A 198 14.25 -10.33 -5.02
C ALA A 198 15.60 -10.70 -5.67
N VAL A 199 16.40 -9.71 -6.07
CA VAL A 199 17.73 -9.93 -6.70
C VAL A 199 18.68 -10.69 -5.77
N HIS A 200 18.75 -10.30 -4.50
CA HIS A 200 19.66 -10.93 -3.55
C HIS A 200 19.22 -12.35 -3.17
N LEU A 201 17.91 -12.61 -3.04
CA LEU A 201 17.42 -13.98 -2.82
C LEU A 201 17.68 -14.87 -4.03
N GLN A 202 17.58 -14.35 -5.25
CA GLN A 202 17.90 -15.14 -6.46
C GLN A 202 19.39 -15.47 -6.58
N SER A 203 20.25 -14.59 -6.10
CA SER A 203 21.72 -14.73 -6.25
C SER A 203 22.42 -15.35 -5.05
N SER A 204 21.79 -15.43 -3.86
CA SER A 204 22.42 -15.94 -2.63
C SER A 204 21.63 -17.06 -1.98
N PRO A 205 22.08 -18.34 -2.13
CA PRO A 205 21.52 -19.47 -1.39
C PRO A 205 21.58 -19.30 0.12
N GLU A 206 22.58 -18.59 0.65
CA GLU A 206 22.77 -18.32 2.07
C GLU A 206 21.62 -17.41 2.59
N LEU A 207 21.24 -16.40 1.82
CA LEU A 207 20.10 -15.54 2.18
C LEU A 207 18.78 -16.31 2.13
N VAL A 208 18.61 -17.16 1.13
CA VAL A 208 17.44 -18.03 1.08
C VAL A 208 17.38 -18.95 2.31
N ASN A 209 18.49 -19.59 2.68
CA ASN A 209 18.59 -20.43 3.88
C ASN A 209 18.33 -19.62 5.16
N TRP A 210 18.82 -18.38 5.21
CA TRP A 210 18.54 -17.49 6.33
C TRP A 210 17.05 -17.18 6.46
N VAL A 211 16.35 -16.85 5.35
CA VAL A 211 14.90 -16.61 5.35
C VAL A 211 14.13 -17.87 5.74
N THR A 212 14.44 -19.02 5.16
CA THR A 212 13.75 -20.28 5.45
C THR A 212 14.02 -20.79 6.87
N GLY A 213 15.09 -20.35 7.52
CA GLY A 213 15.38 -20.63 8.94
C GLY A 213 14.34 -20.06 9.91
N PHE A 214 13.59 -19.03 9.52
CA PHE A 214 12.51 -18.46 10.33
C PHE A 214 11.16 -18.39 9.59
N CYS A 215 11.08 -18.87 8.36
CA CYS A 215 9.87 -18.94 7.55
C CYS A 215 9.76 -20.34 6.94
N SER A 216 9.07 -21.25 7.61
CA SER A 216 8.86 -22.63 7.14
C SER A 216 7.57 -22.78 6.33
N ALA A 217 6.62 -21.86 6.50
CA ALA A 217 5.40 -21.80 5.72
C ALA A 217 5.14 -20.36 5.25
N LEU A 218 4.82 -20.22 3.98
CA LEU A 218 4.49 -18.95 3.32
C LEU A 218 3.09 -19.07 2.72
N LEU A 219 2.16 -18.26 3.24
CA LEU A 219 0.79 -18.19 2.76
C LEU A 219 0.62 -16.87 2.01
N VAL A 220 0.10 -16.91 0.79
CA VAL A 220 -0.08 -15.72 -0.06
C VAL A 220 -1.55 -15.55 -0.37
N ASP A 221 -2.12 -14.42 0.03
CA ASP A 221 -3.49 -14.01 -0.31
C ASP A 221 -3.50 -13.15 -1.57
N GLU A 222 -4.64 -13.15 -2.28
CA GLU A 222 -4.85 -12.39 -3.52
C GLU A 222 -3.73 -12.63 -4.56
N MET A 223 -3.41 -13.89 -4.80
CA MET A 223 -2.30 -14.30 -5.68
C MET A 223 -2.44 -13.74 -7.11
N GLN A 224 -3.66 -13.48 -7.59
CA GLN A 224 -3.93 -12.90 -8.91
C GLN A 224 -3.40 -11.46 -9.05
N ASP A 225 -3.20 -10.75 -7.95
CA ASP A 225 -2.74 -9.37 -7.96
C ASP A 225 -1.21 -9.24 -7.83
N THR A 226 -0.50 -10.37 -7.75
CA THR A 226 0.96 -10.38 -7.71
C THR A 226 1.55 -9.98 -9.07
N ASN A 227 2.57 -9.12 -9.02
CA ASN A 227 3.31 -8.72 -10.22
C ASN A 227 4.58 -9.58 -10.41
N PRO A 228 5.24 -9.52 -11.58
CA PRO A 228 6.47 -10.26 -11.85
C PRO A 228 7.59 -10.04 -10.82
N LEU A 229 7.75 -8.83 -10.28
CA LEU A 229 8.74 -8.54 -9.25
C LEU A 229 8.43 -9.26 -7.93
N GLN A 230 7.17 -9.28 -7.50
CA GLN A 230 6.73 -10.04 -6.33
C GLN A 230 6.88 -11.55 -6.55
N TRP A 231 6.62 -12.01 -7.77
CA TRP A 231 6.85 -13.40 -8.12
C TRP A 231 8.34 -13.77 -8.06
N ALA A 232 9.21 -12.91 -8.57
CA ALA A 232 10.66 -13.08 -8.50
C ALA A 232 11.19 -13.19 -7.05
N LEU A 233 10.49 -12.57 -6.09
CA LEU A 233 10.79 -12.69 -4.65
C LEU A 233 10.35 -14.06 -4.09
N LEU A 234 9.22 -14.60 -4.55
CA LEU A 234 8.70 -15.90 -4.08
C LEU A 234 9.49 -17.06 -4.65
N GLN A 235 9.93 -16.97 -5.92
CA GLN A 235 10.55 -18.05 -6.68
C GLN A 235 11.70 -18.77 -5.97
N PRO A 236 12.68 -18.09 -5.34
CA PRO A 236 13.78 -18.75 -4.64
C PRO A 236 13.37 -19.56 -3.40
N LEU A 237 12.16 -19.31 -2.88
CA LEU A 237 11.59 -19.96 -1.69
C LEU A 237 10.78 -21.23 -2.05
N ILE A 238 10.37 -21.38 -3.33
CA ILE A 238 9.57 -22.52 -3.80
C ILE A 238 10.35 -23.83 -3.55
N GLY A 239 9.66 -24.82 -3.01
CA GLY A 239 10.24 -26.12 -2.64
C GLY A 239 11.05 -26.12 -1.34
N LYS A 240 11.34 -24.94 -0.76
CA LYS A 240 12.06 -24.80 0.53
C LYS A 240 11.13 -24.46 1.69
N VAL A 241 9.99 -23.85 1.40
CA VAL A 241 8.93 -23.58 2.37
C VAL A 241 7.62 -24.28 1.94
N LYS A 242 6.70 -24.47 2.87
CA LYS A 242 5.33 -24.86 2.50
C LYS A 242 4.63 -23.65 1.90
N LEU A 243 4.40 -23.68 0.57
CA LEU A 243 3.76 -22.58 -0.14
C LEU A 243 2.25 -22.83 -0.27
N PHE A 244 1.43 -21.89 0.21
CA PHE A 244 -0.02 -21.95 0.11
C PHE A 244 -0.55 -20.63 -0.44
N CYS A 245 -0.99 -20.62 -1.68
CA CYS A 245 -1.51 -19.44 -2.37
C CYS A 245 -3.03 -19.52 -2.47
N VAL A 246 -3.69 -18.38 -2.29
CA VAL A 246 -5.14 -18.24 -2.52
C VAL A 246 -5.36 -17.07 -3.46
N GLY A 247 -6.24 -17.26 -4.42
CA GLY A 247 -6.53 -16.20 -5.39
C GLY A 247 -7.84 -16.43 -6.16
N ASP A 248 -8.22 -15.40 -6.88
CA ASP A 248 -9.37 -15.39 -7.79
C ASP A 248 -8.95 -14.77 -9.12
N ASP A 249 -8.68 -15.57 -10.11
CA ASP A 249 -8.28 -15.15 -11.46
C ASP A 249 -9.27 -14.17 -12.10
N ALA A 250 -10.58 -14.28 -11.79
CA ALA A 250 -11.60 -13.35 -12.26
C ALA A 250 -11.60 -11.98 -11.54
N GLN A 251 -10.83 -11.83 -10.46
CA GLN A 251 -10.67 -10.57 -9.72
C GLN A 251 -9.34 -9.86 -9.99
N SER A 252 -8.57 -10.27 -10.99
CA SER A 252 -7.32 -9.59 -11.37
C SER A 252 -7.64 -8.25 -12.05
N ILE A 253 -7.71 -7.18 -11.25
CA ILE A 253 -8.04 -5.82 -11.71
C ILE A 253 -6.87 -4.84 -11.59
N TYR A 254 -5.69 -5.28 -11.16
CA TYR A 254 -4.50 -4.46 -10.97
C TYR A 254 -3.48 -4.59 -12.12
N GLY A 255 -3.91 -5.00 -13.33
CA GLY A 255 -3.04 -5.08 -14.51
C GLY A 255 -2.33 -3.75 -14.82
N PHE A 256 -2.99 -2.61 -14.58
CA PHE A 256 -2.39 -1.27 -14.73
C PHE A 256 -1.24 -0.98 -13.75
N ARG A 257 -1.06 -1.82 -12.71
CA ARG A 257 0.10 -1.82 -11.80
C ARG A 257 1.08 -2.94 -12.10
N GLY A 258 0.91 -3.62 -13.22
CA GLY A 258 1.74 -4.75 -13.62
C GLY A 258 1.35 -6.07 -12.97
N ALA A 259 0.18 -6.19 -12.34
CA ALA A 259 -0.31 -7.50 -11.91
C ALA A 259 -0.43 -8.42 -13.13
N ASP A 260 0.02 -9.65 -12.95
CA ASP A 260 0.07 -10.66 -14.00
C ASP A 260 -0.90 -11.80 -13.66
N PHE A 261 -2.08 -11.78 -14.28
CA PHE A 261 -3.10 -12.81 -14.07
C PHE A 261 -2.62 -14.22 -14.49
N GLU A 262 -1.65 -14.29 -15.39
CA GLU A 262 -0.97 -15.52 -15.81
C GLU A 262 -0.31 -16.26 -14.64
N ASN A 263 -0.02 -15.56 -13.55
CA ASN A 263 0.51 -16.18 -12.32
C ASN A 263 -0.38 -17.28 -11.76
N ILE A 264 -1.68 -17.20 -11.95
CA ILE A 264 -2.63 -18.25 -11.54
C ILE A 264 -2.74 -19.33 -12.62
N HIS A 265 -2.90 -18.95 -13.88
CA HIS A 265 -3.10 -19.91 -14.97
C HIS A 265 -1.88 -20.80 -15.19
N HIS A 266 -0.68 -20.24 -15.09
CA HIS A 266 0.60 -20.97 -15.22
C HIS A 266 1.22 -21.38 -13.88
N PHE A 267 0.43 -21.41 -12.80
CA PHE A 267 0.94 -21.73 -11.46
C PHE A 267 1.61 -23.11 -11.40
N LYS A 268 0.99 -24.13 -12.00
CA LYS A 268 1.56 -25.49 -12.03
C LYS A 268 2.87 -25.58 -12.81
N GLU A 269 3.03 -24.74 -13.83
CA GLU A 269 4.26 -24.69 -14.63
C GLU A 269 5.40 -24.02 -13.85
N ARG A 270 5.05 -22.99 -13.07
CA ARG A 270 6.00 -22.21 -12.26
C ARG A 270 6.32 -22.86 -10.92
N VAL A 271 5.40 -23.67 -10.37
CA VAL A 271 5.51 -24.31 -9.05
C VAL A 271 5.38 -25.82 -9.22
N PRO A 272 6.50 -26.56 -9.22
CA PRO A 272 6.48 -28.01 -9.35
C PRO A 272 5.62 -28.68 -8.28
N ASP A 273 4.96 -29.77 -8.64
CA ASP A 273 4.14 -30.62 -7.75
C ASP A 273 3.05 -29.86 -6.98
N ALA A 274 2.56 -28.74 -7.55
CA ALA A 274 1.52 -27.95 -6.92
C ALA A 274 0.14 -28.64 -7.02
N GLU A 275 -0.54 -28.77 -5.88
CA GLU A 275 -1.96 -29.14 -5.82
C GLU A 275 -2.83 -27.89 -6.08
N VAL A 276 -3.74 -27.97 -7.05
CA VAL A 276 -4.71 -26.90 -7.32
C VAL A 276 -6.08 -27.35 -6.85
N LEU A 277 -6.69 -26.55 -5.98
CA LEU A 277 -7.99 -26.78 -5.37
C LEU A 277 -8.95 -25.64 -5.69
N THR A 278 -10.23 -25.90 -5.80
CA THR A 278 -11.24 -24.90 -6.18
C THR A 278 -12.28 -24.73 -5.09
N LEU A 279 -12.69 -23.49 -4.79
CA LEU A 279 -13.80 -23.15 -3.91
C LEU A 279 -14.91 -22.48 -4.74
N GLU A 280 -16.10 -23.08 -4.79
CA GLU A 280 -17.21 -22.64 -5.65
C GLU A 280 -18.43 -22.17 -4.88
N VAL A 281 -18.60 -22.58 -3.61
CA VAL A 281 -19.74 -22.18 -2.78
C VAL A 281 -19.56 -20.76 -2.28
N ASN A 282 -20.42 -19.88 -2.74
CA ASN A 282 -20.42 -18.44 -2.39
C ASN A 282 -21.36 -18.17 -1.22
N TYR A 283 -20.81 -17.56 -0.15
CA TYR A 283 -21.55 -17.22 1.07
C TYR A 283 -21.97 -15.74 1.14
N ARG A 284 -21.53 -14.93 0.17
CA ARG A 284 -21.77 -13.47 0.14
C ARG A 284 -23.02 -13.13 -0.63
N SER A 285 -23.14 -13.62 -1.85
CA SER A 285 -24.15 -13.22 -2.82
C SER A 285 -25.27 -14.27 -2.95
N THR A 286 -26.44 -13.84 -3.40
CA THR A 286 -27.54 -14.70 -3.82
C THR A 286 -27.33 -15.20 -5.25
N GLN A 287 -28.02 -16.27 -5.65
CA GLN A 287 -27.85 -16.88 -6.97
C GLN A 287 -28.18 -15.93 -8.12
N GLY A 288 -29.18 -15.05 -7.97
CA GLY A 288 -29.51 -14.06 -9.00
C GLY A 288 -28.36 -13.13 -9.35
N ILE A 289 -27.48 -12.79 -8.37
CA ILE A 289 -26.25 -12.03 -8.61
C ILE A 289 -25.18 -12.92 -9.27
N LEU A 290 -25.03 -14.15 -8.79
CA LEU A 290 -24.03 -15.08 -9.31
C LEU A 290 -24.35 -15.54 -10.73
N ASP A 291 -25.61 -15.63 -11.12
CA ASP A 291 -26.01 -15.94 -12.49
C ASP A 291 -25.46 -14.89 -13.47
N LEU A 292 -25.53 -13.61 -13.12
CA LEU A 292 -24.91 -12.54 -13.92
C LEU A 292 -23.39 -12.67 -13.95
N SER A 293 -22.76 -12.97 -12.80
CA SER A 293 -21.30 -13.14 -12.71
C SER A 293 -20.84 -14.36 -13.53
N ASN A 294 -21.52 -15.51 -13.40
CA ASN A 294 -21.22 -16.71 -14.16
C ASN A 294 -21.42 -16.50 -15.67
N TRP A 295 -22.50 -15.79 -16.05
CA TRP A 295 -22.73 -15.43 -17.45
C TRP A 295 -21.59 -14.55 -17.98
N LEU A 296 -21.15 -13.54 -17.23
CA LEU A 296 -20.04 -12.67 -17.63
C LEU A 296 -18.73 -13.44 -17.78
N LEU A 297 -18.42 -14.34 -16.84
CA LEU A 297 -17.25 -15.23 -16.94
C LEU A 297 -17.30 -16.10 -18.19
N GLY A 298 -18.49 -16.61 -18.56
CA GLY A 298 -18.70 -17.40 -19.76
C GLY A 298 -18.55 -16.63 -21.08
N GLN A 299 -18.56 -15.29 -21.05
CA GLN A 299 -18.27 -14.45 -22.23
C GLN A 299 -16.77 -14.18 -22.41
N SER A 300 -15.95 -14.52 -21.44
CA SER A 300 -14.50 -14.34 -21.52
C SER A 300 -13.86 -15.35 -22.47
N PRO A 301 -12.83 -14.95 -23.25
CA PRO A 301 -12.03 -15.91 -24.00
C PRO A 301 -11.15 -16.80 -23.09
N ILE A 302 -11.05 -16.47 -21.80
CA ILE A 302 -10.29 -17.22 -20.81
C ILE A 302 -11.25 -18.21 -20.10
N GLU A 303 -10.86 -19.46 -20.04
CA GLU A 303 -11.57 -20.49 -19.29
C GLU A 303 -11.22 -20.40 -17.79
N TYR A 304 -12.14 -19.88 -16.98
CA TYR A 304 -11.93 -19.75 -15.53
C TYR A 304 -12.13 -21.05 -14.73
N GLY A 305 -12.67 -22.11 -15.34
CA GLY A 305 -12.79 -23.44 -14.73
C GLY A 305 -13.59 -23.50 -13.42
N LYS A 306 -14.44 -22.51 -13.13
CA LYS A 306 -15.26 -22.42 -11.92
C LYS A 306 -16.68 -21.94 -12.21
N HIS A 307 -17.63 -22.46 -11.44
CA HIS A 307 -19.03 -22.05 -11.50
C HIS A 307 -19.54 -21.75 -10.09
N LEU A 308 -19.84 -20.47 -9.81
CA LEU A 308 -20.21 -20.02 -8.49
C LEU A 308 -21.65 -20.42 -8.13
N GLN A 309 -21.83 -21.00 -6.96
CA GLN A 309 -23.11 -21.43 -6.42
C GLN A 309 -23.40 -20.71 -5.10
N ALA A 310 -24.61 -20.14 -4.98
CA ALA A 310 -24.99 -19.41 -3.79
C ALA A 310 -25.38 -20.33 -2.63
N TYR A 311 -24.78 -20.11 -1.47
CA TYR A 311 -25.28 -20.68 -0.21
C TYR A 311 -26.58 -20.00 0.26
N ARG A 312 -26.78 -18.73 -0.09
CA ARG A 312 -27.90 -17.89 0.38
C ARG A 312 -29.21 -18.06 -0.42
N GLY A 313 -29.27 -18.97 -1.38
CA GLY A 313 -30.46 -19.17 -2.21
C GLY A 313 -30.60 -18.19 -3.37
N GLN A 314 -31.78 -18.13 -4.01
CA GLN A 314 -31.97 -17.47 -5.32
C GLN A 314 -31.80 -15.95 -5.30
N GLY A 315 -32.48 -15.24 -4.41
CA GLY A 315 -32.46 -13.78 -4.33
C GLY A 315 -33.01 -13.03 -5.55
N LEU A 316 -32.90 -11.71 -5.53
CA LEU A 316 -33.31 -10.84 -6.63
C LEU A 316 -32.24 -10.79 -7.73
N LYS A 317 -32.68 -10.59 -8.98
CA LYS A 317 -31.78 -10.34 -10.10
C LYS A 317 -31.25 -8.90 -10.05
N PRO A 318 -30.00 -8.65 -10.46
CA PRO A 318 -29.50 -7.30 -10.67
C PRO A 318 -30.39 -6.51 -11.66
N GLN A 319 -30.51 -5.21 -11.43
CA GLN A 319 -31.21 -4.28 -12.30
C GLN A 319 -30.23 -3.34 -12.97
N LEU A 320 -30.48 -3.00 -14.23
CA LEU A 320 -29.73 -2.02 -14.99
C LEU A 320 -30.60 -0.80 -15.24
N HIS A 321 -30.12 0.37 -14.79
CA HIS A 321 -30.78 1.65 -15.04
C HIS A 321 -29.86 2.52 -15.89
N ILE A 322 -30.36 3.08 -16.98
CA ILE A 322 -29.63 3.97 -17.87
C ILE A 322 -30.27 5.36 -17.73
N LEU A 323 -29.46 6.33 -17.35
CA LEU A 323 -29.90 7.70 -17.06
C LEU A 323 -29.15 8.68 -17.96
N SER A 324 -29.70 9.87 -18.18
CA SER A 324 -29.22 10.79 -19.21
C SER A 324 -27.97 11.57 -18.80
N ASN A 325 -27.76 11.73 -17.48
CA ASN A 325 -26.64 12.48 -16.92
C ASN A 325 -26.43 12.15 -15.43
N GLU A 326 -25.31 12.63 -14.86
CA GLU A 326 -24.91 12.37 -13.48
C GLU A 326 -25.88 12.97 -12.44
N PHE A 327 -26.60 14.03 -12.78
CA PHE A 327 -27.57 14.64 -11.89
C PHE A 327 -28.82 13.76 -11.73
N GLU A 328 -29.33 13.21 -12.84
CA GLU A 328 -30.44 12.25 -12.83
C GLU A 328 -30.04 10.95 -12.14
N GLU A 329 -28.81 10.47 -12.37
CA GLU A 329 -28.24 9.31 -11.68
C GLU A 329 -28.22 9.51 -10.16
N ALA A 330 -27.68 10.64 -9.69
CA ALA A 330 -27.63 10.96 -8.27
C ALA A 330 -29.03 11.02 -7.62
N ASN A 331 -29.98 11.67 -8.30
CA ASN A 331 -31.36 11.76 -7.81
C ASN A 331 -32.05 10.39 -7.77
N TRP A 332 -31.84 9.56 -8.79
CA TRP A 332 -32.40 8.20 -8.82
C TRP A 332 -31.85 7.35 -7.67
N ILE A 333 -30.52 7.39 -7.44
CA ILE A 333 -29.88 6.68 -6.32
C ILE A 333 -30.47 7.12 -4.97
N VAL A 334 -30.61 8.43 -4.75
CA VAL A 334 -31.18 8.99 -3.52
C VAL A 334 -32.62 8.54 -3.32
N GLN A 335 -33.43 8.49 -4.38
CA GLN A 335 -34.80 8.02 -4.32
C GLN A 335 -34.87 6.52 -3.97
N ASP A 336 -34.04 5.68 -4.59
CA ASP A 336 -33.97 4.24 -4.30
C ASP A 336 -33.52 3.98 -2.85
N LEU A 337 -32.52 4.69 -2.37
CA LEU A 337 -32.04 4.62 -0.98
C LEU A 337 -33.16 5.00 0.01
N ASN A 338 -33.85 6.09 -0.22
CA ASN A 338 -34.98 6.54 0.62
C ASN A 338 -36.11 5.51 0.63
N GLN A 339 -36.44 4.95 -0.53
CA GLN A 339 -37.51 3.95 -0.62
C GLN A 339 -37.14 2.67 0.16
N ARG A 340 -35.91 2.21 0.07
CA ARG A 340 -35.42 1.03 0.83
C ARG A 340 -35.39 1.33 2.33
N HIS A 341 -34.98 2.52 2.71
CA HIS A 341 -34.98 2.94 4.12
C HIS A 341 -36.40 2.98 4.70
N LEU A 342 -37.36 3.49 3.96
CA LEU A 342 -38.79 3.46 4.35
C LEU A 342 -39.35 2.02 4.47
N GLN A 343 -38.75 1.07 3.76
CA GLN A 343 -39.07 -0.36 3.86
C GLN A 343 -38.35 -1.07 5.02
N GLY A 344 -37.56 -0.34 5.82
CA GLY A 344 -36.90 -0.81 7.02
C GLY A 344 -35.41 -1.15 6.87
N ALA A 345 -34.79 -0.88 5.71
CA ALA A 345 -33.35 -1.07 5.55
C ALA A 345 -32.57 0.05 6.27
N ALA A 346 -31.53 -0.30 7.03
CA ALA A 346 -30.66 0.70 7.66
C ALA A 346 -29.75 1.38 6.62
N TRP A 347 -29.42 2.66 6.84
CA TRP A 347 -28.50 3.37 5.93
C TRP A 347 -27.15 2.65 5.76
N ALA A 348 -26.63 2.08 6.85
CA ALA A 348 -25.36 1.36 6.86
C ALA A 348 -25.36 0.05 6.04
N GLU A 349 -26.53 -0.45 5.60
CA GLU A 349 -26.66 -1.64 4.75
C GLU A 349 -26.47 -1.34 3.26
N HIS A 350 -26.30 -0.05 2.91
CA HIS A 350 -26.14 0.40 1.53
C HIS A 350 -24.71 0.79 1.22
N MET A 351 -24.26 0.48 0.00
CA MET A 351 -22.97 0.90 -0.53
C MET A 351 -23.12 1.31 -1.99
N VAL A 352 -22.62 2.48 -2.35
CA VAL A 352 -22.52 2.93 -3.74
C VAL A 352 -21.05 2.87 -4.16
N LEU A 353 -20.75 2.11 -5.23
CA LEU A 353 -19.42 2.04 -5.81
C LEU A 353 -19.31 2.99 -6.99
N LEU A 354 -18.26 3.81 -6.99
CA LEU A 354 -17.99 4.81 -8.02
C LEU A 354 -16.65 4.53 -8.71
N ARG A 355 -16.57 4.82 -10.01
CA ARG A 355 -15.32 4.66 -10.78
C ARG A 355 -14.24 5.64 -10.33
N SER A 356 -14.62 6.83 -9.90
CA SER A 356 -13.71 7.88 -9.43
C SER A 356 -14.39 8.79 -8.38
N GLY A 357 -13.59 9.47 -7.57
CA GLY A 357 -14.12 10.45 -6.61
C GLY A 357 -14.82 11.63 -7.30
N PHE A 358 -14.45 11.96 -8.54
CA PHE A 358 -15.10 13.02 -9.32
C PHE A 358 -16.56 12.67 -9.63
N SER A 359 -16.83 11.42 -10.01
CA SER A 359 -18.19 10.95 -10.30
C SER A 359 -19.13 11.00 -9.09
N GLY A 360 -18.58 11.04 -7.86
CA GLY A 360 -19.37 11.11 -6.63
C GLY A 360 -19.90 12.50 -6.25
N ARG A 361 -19.45 13.57 -6.90
CA ARG A 361 -19.78 14.95 -6.48
C ARG A 361 -21.28 15.27 -6.54
N TYR A 362 -21.94 14.87 -7.62
CA TYR A 362 -23.39 15.06 -7.77
C TYR A 362 -24.17 14.22 -6.75
N LEU A 363 -23.73 12.99 -6.53
CA LEU A 363 -24.33 12.10 -5.54
C LEU A 363 -24.16 12.65 -4.12
N GLU A 364 -22.97 13.13 -3.76
CA GLU A 364 -22.72 13.76 -2.45
C GLU A 364 -23.65 14.96 -2.23
N GLY A 365 -23.78 15.84 -3.24
CA GLY A 365 -24.72 16.95 -3.19
C GLY A 365 -26.18 16.52 -3.00
N ALA A 366 -26.61 15.48 -3.70
CA ALA A 366 -27.98 14.96 -3.60
C ALA A 366 -28.23 14.28 -2.23
N LEU A 367 -27.26 13.54 -1.68
CA LEU A 367 -27.35 12.94 -0.33
C LEU A 367 -27.46 14.02 0.76
N ILE A 368 -26.66 15.10 0.67
CA ILE A 368 -26.72 16.25 1.59
C ILE A 368 -28.10 16.91 1.51
N ALA A 369 -28.60 17.20 0.30
CA ALA A 369 -29.89 17.82 0.10
C ALA A 369 -31.05 16.96 0.65
N ALA A 370 -30.91 15.64 0.61
CA ALA A 370 -31.92 14.71 1.15
C ALA A 370 -31.71 14.38 2.64
N ASN A 371 -30.71 14.96 3.32
CA ASN A 371 -30.32 14.64 4.70
C ASN A 371 -30.04 13.14 4.94
N ILE A 372 -29.49 12.45 3.94
CA ILE A 372 -29.08 11.04 4.08
C ILE A 372 -27.66 11.01 4.65
N PRO A 373 -27.42 10.33 5.79
CA PRO A 373 -26.09 10.19 6.33
C PRO A 373 -25.24 9.30 5.41
N TYR A 374 -24.01 9.72 5.11
CA TYR A 374 -23.11 8.98 4.25
C TYR A 374 -21.67 9.06 4.75
N ARG A 375 -20.87 8.10 4.31
CA ARG A 375 -19.43 8.09 4.49
C ARG A 375 -18.74 7.94 3.14
N PHE A 376 -17.92 8.91 2.77
CA PHE A 376 -17.14 8.86 1.53
C PHE A 376 -15.80 8.15 1.81
N ILE A 377 -15.54 7.03 1.10
CA ILE A 377 -14.30 6.26 1.23
C ILE A 377 -13.44 6.51 -0.02
N GLY A 378 -12.15 6.81 0.18
CA GLY A 378 -11.22 7.10 -0.93
C GLY A 378 -10.74 8.56 -0.96
N GLY A 379 -10.88 9.30 0.14
CA GLY A 379 -10.28 10.62 0.33
C GLY A 379 -8.75 10.57 0.44
N VAL A 380 -8.09 11.73 0.49
CA VAL A 380 -6.64 11.85 0.70
C VAL A 380 -6.29 11.21 2.04
N LYS A 381 -5.33 10.30 2.02
CA LYS A 381 -4.85 9.64 3.23
C LYS A 381 -4.20 10.65 4.19
N LEU A 382 -4.35 10.44 5.50
CA LEU A 382 -3.87 11.35 6.53
C LEU A 382 -2.41 11.77 6.32
N LEU A 383 -1.52 10.79 6.18
CA LEU A 383 -0.09 11.01 6.07
C LEU A 383 0.37 11.42 4.67
N GLU A 384 -0.50 11.32 3.67
CA GLU A 384 -0.32 11.88 2.34
C GLU A 384 -0.77 13.35 2.26
N SER A 385 -1.43 13.86 3.30
CA SER A 385 -1.88 15.24 3.37
C SER A 385 -0.69 16.19 3.41
N ALA A 386 -0.72 17.25 2.61
CA ALA A 386 0.40 18.18 2.44
C ALA A 386 0.88 18.76 3.78
N HIS A 387 -0.04 19.20 4.65
CA HIS A 387 0.29 19.80 5.95
C HIS A 387 0.95 18.80 6.93
N VAL A 388 0.57 17.51 6.85
CA VAL A 388 1.23 16.46 7.65
C VAL A 388 2.62 16.18 7.11
N LYS A 389 2.78 16.05 5.79
CA LYS A 389 4.09 15.87 5.15
C LYS A 389 5.04 17.02 5.44
N ASP A 390 4.55 18.24 5.59
CA ASP A 390 5.35 19.40 5.95
C ASP A 390 5.96 19.23 7.35
N VAL A 391 5.18 18.75 8.32
CA VAL A 391 5.70 18.42 9.66
C VAL A 391 6.67 17.24 9.60
N LEU A 392 6.32 16.19 8.86
CA LEU A 392 7.19 15.04 8.69
C LEU A 392 8.52 15.39 8.03
N SER A 393 8.59 16.42 7.17
CA SER A 393 9.84 16.87 6.55
C SER A 393 10.86 17.34 7.58
N LEU A 394 10.43 18.11 8.60
CA LEU A 394 11.29 18.53 9.71
C LEU A 394 11.79 17.32 10.53
N LEU A 395 10.94 16.35 10.77
CA LEU A 395 11.32 15.13 11.48
C LEU A 395 12.26 14.24 10.66
N ARG A 396 12.08 14.17 9.34
CA ARG A 396 12.96 13.42 8.43
C ARG A 396 14.39 13.98 8.42
N VAL A 397 14.55 15.30 8.35
CA VAL A 397 15.88 15.91 8.37
C VAL A 397 16.61 15.74 9.69
N SER A 398 15.89 15.56 10.82
CA SER A 398 16.52 15.26 12.11
C SER A 398 17.01 13.80 12.20
N VAL A 399 16.32 12.85 11.56
CA VAL A 399 16.72 11.44 11.52
C VAL A 399 17.78 11.18 10.46
N ASN A 400 17.61 11.77 9.27
CA ASN A 400 18.58 11.67 8.20
C ASN A 400 18.95 13.08 7.66
N PRO A 401 20.00 13.70 8.18
CA PRO A 401 20.45 15.01 7.72
C PRO A 401 20.96 15.06 6.27
N GLN A 402 21.12 13.91 5.60
CA GLN A 402 21.49 13.80 4.19
C GLN A 402 20.27 13.76 3.25
N ASP A 403 19.04 13.77 3.79
CA ASP A 403 17.79 13.77 3.03
C ASP A 403 17.53 15.16 2.41
N ASP A 404 18.06 15.39 1.22
CA ASP A 404 17.94 16.68 0.52
C ASP A 404 16.49 16.98 0.10
N LEU A 405 15.65 15.97 -0.10
CA LEU A 405 14.23 16.14 -0.42
C LEU A 405 13.44 16.63 0.79
N ALA A 406 13.71 16.08 1.96
CA ALA A 406 13.11 16.56 3.20
C ALA A 406 13.59 17.99 3.52
N TRP A 407 14.88 18.31 3.33
CA TRP A 407 15.37 19.68 3.43
C TRP A 407 14.66 20.62 2.46
N MET A 408 14.54 20.25 1.19
CA MET A 408 13.84 21.08 0.20
C MET A 408 12.41 21.37 0.62
N ARG A 409 11.67 20.34 1.08
CA ARG A 409 10.28 20.51 1.54
C ARG A 409 10.19 21.43 2.75
N PHE A 410 11.03 21.22 3.76
CA PHE A 410 11.11 22.07 4.95
C PHE A 410 11.46 23.53 4.60
N LEU A 411 12.42 23.73 3.69
CA LEU A 411 12.86 25.07 3.30
C LEU A 411 11.82 25.83 2.47
N THR A 412 11.05 25.15 1.62
CA THR A 412 9.99 25.77 0.82
C THR A 412 8.76 26.19 1.63
N LEU A 413 8.67 25.82 2.89
CA LEU A 413 7.63 26.31 3.79
C LEU A 413 7.74 27.82 4.03
N TRP A 414 8.96 28.37 3.97
CA TRP A 414 9.26 29.74 4.39
C TRP A 414 9.17 30.73 3.24
N ASP A 415 8.57 31.90 3.51
CA ASP A 415 8.39 32.94 2.51
C ASP A 415 9.71 33.40 1.91
N GLY A 416 9.72 33.50 0.59
CA GLY A 416 10.89 33.93 -0.18
C GLY A 416 11.92 32.81 -0.43
N VAL A 417 11.63 31.56 -0.09
CA VAL A 417 12.43 30.39 -0.48
C VAL A 417 11.66 29.58 -1.54
N GLY A 418 11.98 29.80 -2.81
CA GLY A 418 11.41 28.99 -3.91
C GLY A 418 12.24 27.72 -4.14
N ASP A 419 11.71 26.79 -4.96
CA ASP A 419 12.29 25.45 -5.23
C ASP A 419 13.78 25.49 -5.58
N VAL A 420 14.23 26.45 -6.43
CA VAL A 420 15.63 26.58 -6.84
C VAL A 420 16.51 27.02 -5.67
N GLY A 421 16.01 27.95 -4.84
CA GLY A 421 16.71 28.41 -3.63
C GLY A 421 16.81 27.30 -2.59
N ALA A 422 15.72 26.61 -2.35
CA ALA A 422 15.63 25.46 -1.44
C ALA A 422 16.60 24.35 -1.87
N SER A 423 16.63 24.02 -3.17
CA SER A 423 17.54 22.99 -3.71
C SER A 423 19.00 23.33 -3.49
N LYS A 424 19.41 24.58 -3.76
CA LYS A 424 20.80 25.03 -3.52
C LYS A 424 21.16 24.98 -2.05
N LEU A 425 20.31 25.53 -1.18
CA LEU A 425 20.53 25.53 0.26
C LEU A 425 20.57 24.12 0.84
N ALA A 426 19.66 23.22 0.40
CA ALA A 426 19.67 21.82 0.80
C ALA A 426 21.00 21.14 0.43
N GLN A 427 21.53 21.37 -0.79
CA GLN A 427 22.83 20.85 -1.22
C GLN A 427 23.98 21.35 -0.33
N GLU A 428 23.95 22.59 0.14
CA GLU A 428 24.94 23.11 1.07
C GLU A 428 24.81 22.46 2.45
N LEU A 429 23.57 22.33 2.98
CA LEU A 429 23.31 21.77 4.30
C LEU A 429 23.75 20.29 4.43
N ILE A 430 23.55 19.49 3.42
CA ILE A 430 23.95 18.07 3.44
C ILE A 430 25.48 17.88 3.44
N GLN A 431 26.25 18.85 3.00
CA GLN A 431 27.72 18.80 3.02
C GLN A 431 28.32 19.21 4.39
N LEU A 432 27.50 19.76 5.28
CA LEU A 432 27.97 20.20 6.60
C LEU A 432 28.10 19.00 7.57
N PRO A 433 29.11 19.01 8.46
CA PRO A 433 29.46 17.83 9.25
C PRO A 433 28.41 17.45 10.30
N ASP A 434 27.78 18.42 10.92
CA ASP A 434 26.88 18.21 12.06
C ASP A 434 25.67 19.14 12.04
N ILE A 435 24.74 18.91 12.97
CA ILE A 435 23.52 19.70 13.08
C ILE A 435 23.79 21.16 13.45
N GLU A 436 24.81 21.40 14.25
CA GLU A 436 25.17 22.74 14.69
C GLU A 436 25.63 23.61 13.51
N ALA A 437 26.51 23.09 12.66
CA ALA A 437 26.96 23.77 11.44
C ALA A 437 25.76 24.04 10.47
N ARG A 438 24.79 23.10 10.37
CA ARG A 438 23.57 23.28 9.58
C ARG A 438 22.70 24.41 10.15
N CYS A 439 22.49 24.43 11.46
CA CYS A 439 21.73 25.48 12.13
C CYS A 439 22.38 26.86 11.93
N GLN A 440 23.70 26.99 12.10
CA GLN A 440 24.41 28.22 11.82
C GLN A 440 24.29 28.67 10.35
N ARG A 441 24.27 27.71 9.41
CA ARG A 441 24.07 28.03 7.99
C ARG A 441 22.65 28.52 7.72
N LEU A 442 21.63 27.96 8.37
CA LEU A 442 20.23 28.40 8.28
C LEU A 442 20.05 29.80 8.89
N GLU A 443 20.66 30.09 10.04
CA GLU A 443 20.66 31.42 10.66
C GLU A 443 21.25 32.49 9.72
N ARG A 444 22.38 32.21 9.08
CA ARG A 444 23.01 33.11 8.09
C ARG A 444 22.13 33.32 6.85
N HIS A 445 21.30 32.34 6.49
CA HIS A 445 20.34 32.48 5.38
C HIS A 445 19.20 33.43 5.73
N GLY A 446 18.80 33.50 7.01
CA GLY A 446 17.87 34.48 7.56
C GLY A 446 16.42 34.39 7.12
N LYS A 447 16.01 33.26 6.48
CA LYS A 447 14.62 33.02 6.05
C LYS A 447 13.90 32.00 6.93
N VAL A 448 14.63 31.13 7.60
CA VAL A 448 14.09 30.16 8.55
C VAL A 448 14.04 30.80 9.93
N PRO A 449 12.88 30.78 10.61
CA PRO A 449 12.76 31.37 11.96
C PRO A 449 13.66 30.68 12.99
N GLN A 450 14.19 31.48 13.92
CA GLN A 450 15.05 30.98 14.98
C GLN A 450 14.45 29.83 15.79
N GLN A 451 13.15 29.88 16.06
CA GLN A 451 12.45 28.84 16.78
C GLN A 451 12.51 27.48 16.04
N ALA A 452 12.32 27.47 14.71
CA ALA A 452 12.43 26.25 13.91
C ALA A 452 13.86 25.70 13.90
N ILE A 453 14.86 26.57 13.88
CA ILE A 453 16.30 26.19 13.95
C ILE A 453 16.63 25.57 15.32
N LEU A 454 16.16 26.16 16.42
CA LEU A 454 16.37 25.62 17.77
C LEU A 454 15.75 24.25 17.96
N ILE A 455 14.58 24.04 17.37
CA ILE A 455 13.89 22.74 17.46
C ILE A 455 14.63 21.66 16.68
N LEU A 456 15.27 21.96 15.55
CA LEU A 456 16.15 21.00 14.87
C LEU A 456 17.23 20.43 15.80
N MET A 457 17.86 21.29 16.61
CA MET A 457 18.86 20.85 17.59
C MET A 457 18.25 19.97 18.70
N GLN A 458 17.03 20.29 19.15
CA GLN A 458 16.34 19.50 20.16
C GLN A 458 15.88 18.12 19.65
N LEU A 459 15.41 18.06 18.41
CA LEU A 459 14.98 16.82 17.77
C LEU A 459 16.14 15.82 17.62
N ASP A 460 17.35 16.29 17.37
CA ASP A 460 18.54 15.43 17.27
C ASP A 460 18.79 14.60 18.55
N VAL A 461 18.43 15.16 19.71
CA VAL A 461 18.61 14.52 21.03
C VAL A 461 17.43 13.63 21.41
N LEU A 462 16.22 13.92 20.93
CA LEU A 462 14.97 13.33 21.43
C LEU A 462 14.41 12.19 20.59
N GLN A 463 15.15 11.63 19.64
CA GLN A 463 14.67 10.64 18.65
C GLN A 463 13.97 9.40 19.22
N GLN A 464 14.19 9.07 20.49
CA GLN A 464 13.53 7.96 21.20
C GLN A 464 12.14 8.31 21.80
N HIS A 465 11.74 9.59 21.73
CA HIS A 465 10.48 10.10 22.27
C HIS A 465 9.59 10.63 21.13
N VAL A 466 9.03 9.72 20.32
CA VAL A 466 8.37 10.03 19.04
C VAL A 466 7.24 11.06 19.19
N GLU A 467 6.36 10.91 20.18
CA GLU A 467 5.26 11.85 20.43
C GLU A 467 5.78 13.26 20.78
N ALA A 468 6.85 13.34 21.58
CA ALA A 468 7.47 14.62 21.93
C ALA A 468 8.10 15.30 20.71
N CYS A 469 8.76 14.54 19.85
CA CYS A 469 9.32 15.06 18.59
C CYS A 469 8.25 15.66 17.68
N ILE A 470 7.10 14.98 17.53
CA ILE A 470 5.97 15.49 16.76
C ILE A 470 5.42 16.76 17.41
N GLY A 471 5.29 16.80 18.75
CA GLY A 471 4.85 17.99 19.47
C GLY A 471 5.75 19.19 19.17
N LEU A 472 7.05 19.04 19.34
CA LEU A 472 8.04 20.09 19.06
C LEU A 472 8.03 20.56 17.59
N ALA A 473 7.91 19.64 16.65
CA ALA A 473 7.84 19.98 15.23
C ALA A 473 6.56 20.79 14.91
N LEU A 474 5.44 20.45 15.52
CA LEU A 474 4.19 21.20 15.41
C LEU A 474 4.31 22.60 16.00
N ASP A 475 4.88 22.73 17.19
CA ASP A 475 5.09 24.03 17.86
C ASP A 475 6.00 24.95 17.01
N ALA A 476 7.01 24.36 16.33
CA ALA A 476 7.89 25.11 15.43
C ALA A 476 7.19 25.61 14.16
N LEU A 477 6.26 24.84 13.64
CA LEU A 477 5.69 25.05 12.30
C LEU A 477 4.25 25.59 12.33
N ASN A 478 3.57 25.63 13.50
CA ASN A 478 2.14 25.91 13.61
C ASN A 478 1.72 27.22 12.91
N GLU A 479 2.41 28.31 13.18
CA GLU A 479 2.11 29.62 12.59
C GLU A 479 2.26 29.60 11.06
N GLN A 480 3.34 28.99 10.57
CA GLN A 480 3.61 28.89 9.15
C GLN A 480 2.62 27.97 8.44
N LEU A 481 2.27 26.85 9.06
CA LEU A 481 1.27 25.94 8.53
C LEU A 481 -0.13 26.60 8.49
N GLU A 482 -0.51 27.32 9.55
CA GLU A 482 -1.75 28.08 9.56
C GLU A 482 -1.78 29.08 8.40
N ASN A 483 -0.74 29.86 8.20
CA ASN A 483 -0.64 30.83 7.10
C ASN A 483 -0.73 30.16 5.73
N ASN A 484 -0.04 29.04 5.52
CA ASN A 484 -0.03 28.31 4.25
C ASN A 484 -1.37 27.61 3.93
N TYR A 485 -2.14 27.23 4.97
CA TYR A 485 -3.37 26.45 4.83
C TYR A 485 -4.63 27.17 5.30
N LYS A 486 -4.58 28.43 5.70
CA LYS A 486 -5.67 29.24 6.26
C LYS A 486 -6.95 29.21 5.40
N THR A 487 -6.83 29.24 4.09
CA THR A 487 -7.94 29.21 3.13
C THR A 487 -8.47 27.79 2.83
N LYS A 488 -7.87 26.74 3.42
CA LYS A 488 -8.11 25.33 3.11
C LYS A 488 -8.59 24.54 4.34
N ASP A 489 -9.45 25.13 5.16
CA ASP A 489 -10.06 24.46 6.32
C ASP A 489 -9.05 24.05 7.42
N TRP A 490 -8.25 25.02 7.89
CA TRP A 490 -7.22 24.82 8.90
C TRP A 490 -7.74 24.16 10.18
N THR A 491 -8.91 24.57 10.68
CA THR A 491 -9.52 24.03 11.89
C THR A 491 -9.74 22.51 11.82
N ARG A 492 -10.03 21.98 10.64
CA ARG A 492 -10.14 20.54 10.40
C ARG A 492 -8.76 19.88 10.35
N ARG A 493 -7.79 20.52 9.68
CA ARG A 493 -6.43 20.00 9.50
C ARG A 493 -5.66 19.88 10.81
N VAL A 494 -5.90 20.75 11.78
CA VAL A 494 -5.28 20.67 13.10
C VAL A 494 -5.59 19.35 13.82
N LYS A 495 -6.81 18.82 13.63
CA LYS A 495 -7.22 17.53 14.21
C LYS A 495 -6.42 16.35 13.66
N ASP A 496 -5.90 16.45 12.44
CA ASP A 496 -5.06 15.43 11.85
C ASP A 496 -3.77 15.23 12.65
N PHE A 497 -3.23 16.28 13.27
CA PHE A 497 -2.03 16.19 14.09
C PHE A 497 -2.23 15.44 15.41
N ASP A 498 -3.40 15.54 16.03
CA ASP A 498 -3.72 14.75 17.23
C ASP A 498 -3.70 13.26 16.92
N LEU A 499 -4.15 12.94 15.72
CA LEU A 499 -4.12 11.57 15.23
C LEU A 499 -2.71 11.09 14.91
N VAL A 500 -1.87 11.94 14.29
CA VAL A 500 -0.45 11.63 14.06
C VAL A 500 0.27 11.36 15.39
N LYS A 501 0.00 12.17 16.43
CA LYS A 501 0.52 11.93 17.80
C LYS A 501 0.07 10.59 18.39
N GLN A 502 -1.20 10.22 18.22
CA GLN A 502 -1.70 8.92 18.69
C GLN A 502 -1.01 7.73 18.01
N LEU A 503 -0.79 7.85 16.69
CA LEU A 503 -0.08 6.83 15.92
C LEU A 503 1.38 6.68 16.38
N ALA A 504 2.02 7.79 16.69
CA ALA A 504 3.40 7.84 17.17
C ALA A 504 3.66 7.05 18.47
N ARG A 505 2.66 6.94 19.36
CA ARG A 505 2.78 6.22 20.64
C ARG A 505 3.10 4.73 20.51
N LYS A 506 2.90 4.17 19.33
CA LYS A 506 3.13 2.73 19.07
C LYS A 506 4.58 2.41 18.67
N HIS A 507 5.41 3.43 18.47
CA HIS A 507 6.75 3.29 17.93
C HIS A 507 7.83 3.60 18.96
N SER A 508 8.92 2.85 18.89
CA SER A 508 10.04 2.97 19.83
C SER A 508 11.06 4.02 19.41
N SER A 509 11.07 4.42 18.16
CA SER A 509 11.96 5.45 17.62
C SER A 509 11.30 6.26 16.50
N LEU A 510 11.79 7.47 16.29
CA LEU A 510 11.33 8.36 15.22
C LEU A 510 11.62 7.78 13.83
N GLY A 511 12.75 7.09 13.66
CA GLY A 511 13.10 6.42 12.40
C GLY A 511 12.10 5.30 12.05
N GLU A 512 11.75 4.44 13.02
CA GLU A 512 10.75 3.39 12.85
C GLU A 512 9.38 3.96 12.47
N PHE A 513 8.95 5.02 13.16
CA PHE A 513 7.71 5.73 12.87
C PHE A 513 7.69 6.27 11.42
N LEU A 514 8.70 7.01 11.01
CA LEU A 514 8.77 7.61 9.68
C LEU A 514 8.77 6.56 8.57
N GLU A 515 9.51 5.47 8.71
CA GLU A 515 9.60 4.41 7.72
C GLU A 515 8.28 3.62 7.60
N GLU A 516 7.59 3.36 8.72
CA GLU A 516 6.31 2.64 8.69
C GLU A 516 5.25 3.44 7.93
N TYR A 517 5.20 4.75 8.13
CA TYR A 517 4.18 5.59 7.51
C TYR A 517 4.47 5.96 6.06
N VAL A 518 5.71 5.94 5.63
CA VAL A 518 6.03 6.07 4.21
C VAL A 518 5.54 4.83 3.44
N LEU A 519 5.60 3.63 4.05
CA LEU A 519 5.19 2.39 3.39
C LEU A 519 3.68 2.23 3.20
N ASP A 520 2.85 2.74 4.12
CA ASP A 520 1.39 2.58 4.04
C ASP A 520 0.67 3.71 4.79
N PRO A 521 0.50 4.87 4.18
CA PRO A 521 -0.20 5.98 4.80
C PRO A 521 -1.65 5.62 5.13
N ILE A 522 -2.05 5.84 6.39
CA ILE A 522 -3.40 5.52 6.87
C ILE A 522 -4.42 6.50 6.28
N SER A 523 -5.56 5.99 5.78
CA SER A 523 -6.64 6.85 5.32
C SER A 523 -7.44 7.44 6.50
N VAL A 524 -7.68 8.74 6.50
CA VAL A 524 -8.45 9.44 7.56
C VAL A 524 -9.87 8.89 7.69
N SER A 525 -10.42 8.35 6.62
CA SER A 525 -11.77 7.79 6.59
C SER A 525 -11.96 6.51 7.43
N GLU A 526 -10.86 5.87 7.88
CA GLU A 526 -10.94 4.66 8.71
C GLU A 526 -10.99 4.91 10.21
N ILE A 527 -10.81 6.17 10.64
CA ILE A 527 -10.67 6.53 12.05
C ILE A 527 -11.93 7.20 12.60
N ASP A 528 -12.90 7.53 11.78
CA ASP A 528 -14.03 8.29 12.27
C ASP A 528 -15.18 7.41 12.78
N LYS A 529 -15.46 7.68 14.03
CA LYS A 529 -16.60 7.47 14.90
C LYS A 529 -17.84 6.91 14.20
N THR A 530 -18.28 5.75 14.70
CA THR A 530 -19.69 5.38 14.67
C THR A 530 -20.52 6.54 15.23
N PRO A 531 -21.41 7.13 14.47
CA PRO A 531 -22.62 7.69 15.03
C PRO A 531 -23.57 6.53 15.29
N ASP A 532 -24.13 6.48 16.46
CA ASP A 532 -25.22 5.62 16.88
C ASP A 532 -26.43 5.70 15.92
#